data_c5b44595d58202e639312ddd58e8d569
#
_entry.id   c5b44595d58202e639312ddd58e8d569
#
_cell.length_a   1.000
_cell.length_b   1.000
_cell.length_c   1.000
_cell.angle_alpha   90.00
_cell.angle_beta   90.00
_cell.angle_gamma   90.00
#
_symmetry.space_group_name_H-M   'P 1'
#
loop_
_entity.id
_entity.type
_entity.pdbx_description
1 polymer ?
#
loop_
_entity_poly.entity_id
_entity_poly.type
_entity_poly.pdbx_seq_one_letter_code
_entity_poly.pdbx_strand_id
1 'polypeptide(L)'
;ILRKISKVFTRAALNLKLKPNFVTVVSFLVGVFAAIEFSRSNYISGAVLLQLSLILDCVDGEVARYTKQFSRFGAWLDALSDRVKEFMAIGGLAYSVQDSVKSIWALATIAVIIQTVKHISDYNFTAVRESLEVKIEPISLSQKTDGLTTRKLIKKSGLTYWSKKVIYFPIAERWLLISVGAVAFGAQSTLITLIVLGFLSLSYVKLGRVLRSYKWGDNIKNSNFIDQQGDLGFNLRFSNFRFGWSYSSLFRLIEFVLISAI
;
A
#
# COMPACT_ATOMS: atom_id res chain seq x y z
N ILE A 1 -3.78 13.35 -13.95
CA ILE A 1 -3.16 13.23 -15.30
C ILE A 1 -3.23 11.77 -15.74
N LEU A 2 -2.75 10.80 -14.97
CA LEU A 2 -2.72 9.36 -15.32
C LEU A 2 -4.08 8.82 -15.79
N ARG A 3 -5.19 9.16 -15.08
CA ARG A 3 -6.54 8.74 -15.47
C ARG A 3 -7.05 9.31 -16.81
N LYS A 4 -6.47 10.39 -17.31
CA LYS A 4 -6.82 10.88 -18.66
C LYS A 4 -6.13 10.06 -19.73
N ILE A 5 -4.91 9.64 -19.45
CA ILE A 5 -4.11 8.82 -20.36
C ILE A 5 -4.64 7.37 -20.36
N SER A 6 -4.93 6.78 -19.19
CA SER A 6 -5.46 5.41 -19.10
C SER A 6 -6.77 5.24 -19.88
N LYS A 7 -7.65 6.25 -19.92
CA LYS A 7 -8.92 6.17 -20.69
C LYS A 7 -8.73 5.94 -22.20
N VAL A 8 -7.65 6.42 -22.78
CA VAL A 8 -7.34 6.19 -24.21
C VAL A 8 -7.01 4.71 -24.41
N PHE A 9 -6.13 4.17 -23.57
CA PHE A 9 -5.75 2.76 -23.59
C PHE A 9 -6.94 1.84 -23.23
N THR A 10 -7.79 2.26 -22.29
CA THR A 10 -9.01 1.52 -21.93
C THR A 10 -9.95 1.40 -23.11
N ARG A 11 -10.15 2.47 -23.88
CA ARG A 11 -10.97 2.41 -25.10
C ARG A 11 -10.41 1.42 -26.12
N ALA A 12 -9.09 1.44 -26.33
CA ALA A 12 -8.43 0.49 -27.22
C ALA A 12 -8.60 -0.96 -26.71
N ALA A 13 -8.40 -1.20 -25.43
CA ALA A 13 -8.57 -2.52 -24.81
C ALA A 13 -10.02 -3.03 -24.94
N LEU A 14 -11.01 -2.15 -24.75
CA LEU A 14 -12.43 -2.50 -24.89
C LEU A 14 -12.79 -2.81 -26.36
N ASN A 15 -12.28 -2.03 -27.31
CA ASN A 15 -12.46 -2.30 -28.74
C ASN A 15 -11.89 -3.65 -29.17
N LEU A 16 -10.74 -4.01 -28.59
CA LEU A 16 -10.08 -5.30 -28.82
C LEU A 16 -10.69 -6.44 -27.97
N LYS A 17 -11.73 -6.18 -27.17
CA LYS A 17 -12.39 -7.13 -26.27
C LYS A 17 -11.42 -7.85 -25.33
N LEU A 18 -10.36 -7.16 -24.87
CA LEU A 18 -9.37 -7.75 -23.99
C LEU A 18 -9.96 -8.02 -22.60
N LYS A 19 -9.63 -9.19 -22.03
CA LYS A 19 -10.01 -9.54 -20.66
C LYS A 19 -9.13 -8.77 -19.65
N PRO A 20 -9.67 -8.34 -18.50
CA PRO A 20 -8.90 -7.62 -17.48
C PRO A 20 -7.60 -8.34 -17.07
N ASN A 21 -7.68 -9.63 -16.75
CA ASN A 21 -6.52 -10.43 -16.35
C ASN A 21 -5.43 -10.50 -17.42
N PHE A 22 -5.79 -10.42 -18.70
CA PHE A 22 -4.81 -10.38 -19.79
C PHE A 22 -4.03 -9.05 -19.76
N VAL A 23 -4.72 -7.94 -19.51
CA VAL A 23 -4.09 -6.61 -19.38
C VAL A 23 -3.16 -6.58 -18.18
N THR A 24 -3.54 -7.19 -17.05
CA THR A 24 -2.67 -7.35 -15.86
C THR A 24 -1.40 -8.12 -16.19
N VAL A 25 -1.49 -9.23 -16.94
CA VAL A 25 -0.31 -10.01 -17.37
C VAL A 25 0.58 -9.19 -18.29
N VAL A 26 0.03 -8.44 -19.26
CA VAL A 26 0.80 -7.56 -20.12
C VAL A 26 1.49 -6.46 -19.31
N SER A 27 0.78 -5.83 -18.36
CA SER A 27 1.38 -4.86 -17.44
C SER A 27 2.54 -5.46 -16.66
N PHE A 28 2.37 -6.68 -16.14
CA PHE A 28 3.41 -7.39 -15.41
C PHE A 28 4.67 -7.59 -16.28
N LEU A 29 4.52 -8.07 -17.50
CA LEU A 29 5.63 -8.28 -18.43
C LEU A 29 6.36 -6.95 -18.75
N VAL A 30 5.62 -5.87 -18.99
CA VAL A 30 6.22 -4.54 -19.19
C VAL A 30 7.01 -4.10 -17.95
N GLY A 31 6.51 -4.37 -16.74
CA GLY A 31 7.24 -4.09 -15.49
C GLY A 31 8.52 -4.94 -15.33
N VAL A 32 8.50 -6.20 -15.77
CA VAL A 32 9.69 -7.05 -15.80
C VAL A 32 10.73 -6.48 -16.77
N PHE A 33 10.32 -6.06 -17.97
CA PHE A 33 11.23 -5.41 -18.92
C PHE A 33 11.79 -4.11 -18.36
N ALA A 34 11.00 -3.33 -17.63
CA ALA A 34 11.51 -2.13 -16.95
C ALA A 34 12.64 -2.47 -15.96
N ALA A 35 12.50 -3.54 -15.17
CA ALA A 35 13.53 -4.00 -14.25
C ALA A 35 14.82 -4.47 -14.98
N ILE A 36 14.67 -5.14 -16.11
CA ILE A 36 15.79 -5.56 -16.96
C ILE A 36 16.53 -4.32 -17.50
N GLU A 37 15.82 -3.31 -17.99
CA GLU A 37 16.43 -2.07 -18.46
C GLU A 37 17.17 -1.33 -17.33
N PHE A 38 16.58 -1.27 -16.14
CA PHE A 38 17.28 -0.72 -14.96
C PHE A 38 18.55 -1.50 -14.65
N SER A 39 18.54 -2.83 -14.72
CA SER A 39 19.73 -3.65 -14.47
C SER A 39 20.86 -3.42 -15.48
N ARG A 40 20.52 -2.99 -16.70
CA ARG A 40 21.46 -2.62 -17.75
C ARG A 40 21.92 -1.16 -17.69
N SER A 41 21.55 -0.43 -16.62
CA SER A 41 21.79 1.00 -16.47
C SER A 41 21.07 1.90 -17.49
N ASN A 42 20.11 1.36 -18.24
CA ASN A 42 19.26 2.10 -19.15
C ASN A 42 18.11 2.78 -18.42
N TYR A 43 18.44 3.74 -17.55
CA TYR A 43 17.45 4.34 -16.61
C TYR A 43 16.28 5.01 -17.32
N ILE A 44 16.49 5.64 -18.48
CA ILE A 44 15.41 6.31 -19.24
C ILE A 44 14.41 5.27 -19.74
N SER A 45 14.87 4.20 -20.42
CA SER A 45 14.00 3.12 -20.91
C SER A 45 13.26 2.43 -19.77
N GLY A 46 13.98 2.09 -18.69
CA GLY A 46 13.40 1.50 -17.50
C GLY A 46 12.32 2.38 -16.87
N ALA A 47 12.57 3.70 -16.78
CA ALA A 47 11.60 4.66 -16.26
C ALA A 47 10.33 4.74 -17.12
N VAL A 48 10.47 4.82 -18.44
CA VAL A 48 9.34 4.87 -19.37
C VAL A 48 8.50 3.59 -19.27
N LEU A 49 9.15 2.42 -19.29
CA LEU A 49 8.47 1.13 -19.18
C LEU A 49 7.77 0.96 -17.84
N LEU A 50 8.37 1.39 -16.72
CA LEU A 50 7.75 1.31 -15.41
C LEU A 50 6.50 2.19 -15.34
N GLN A 51 6.52 3.40 -15.90
CA GLN A 51 5.34 4.27 -15.97
C GLN A 51 4.28 3.72 -16.92
N LEU A 52 4.66 3.09 -18.03
CA LEU A 52 3.73 2.40 -18.93
C LEU A 52 3.03 1.24 -18.21
N SER A 53 3.78 0.42 -17.45
CA SER A 53 3.21 -0.64 -16.62
C SER A 53 2.16 -0.07 -15.65
N LEU A 54 2.45 1.05 -14.95
CA LEU A 54 1.49 1.70 -14.05
C LEU A 54 0.21 2.17 -14.77
N ILE A 55 0.34 2.66 -16.01
CA ILE A 55 -0.82 3.05 -16.81
C ILE A 55 -1.67 1.81 -17.15
N LEU A 56 -1.03 0.70 -17.54
CA LEU A 56 -1.72 -0.55 -17.86
C LEU A 56 -2.45 -1.15 -16.64
N ASP A 57 -1.89 -1.02 -15.42
CA ASP A 57 -2.58 -1.41 -14.18
C ASP A 57 -3.84 -0.55 -13.94
N CYS A 58 -3.81 0.73 -14.31
CA CYS A 58 -5.03 1.54 -14.28
C CYS A 58 -6.07 1.05 -15.32
N VAL A 59 -5.60 0.59 -16.48
CA VAL A 59 -6.45 0.12 -17.58
C VAL A 59 -7.17 -1.17 -17.23
N ASP A 60 -6.49 -2.16 -16.63
CA ASP A 60 -7.13 -3.44 -16.28
C ASP A 60 -8.29 -3.25 -15.30
N GLY A 61 -8.09 -2.42 -14.27
CA GLY A 61 -9.14 -2.04 -13.34
C GLY A 61 -10.27 -1.23 -14.00
N GLU A 62 -9.99 -0.39 -14.99
CA GLU A 62 -11.02 0.30 -15.76
C GLU A 62 -11.79 -0.67 -16.65
N VAL A 63 -11.13 -1.57 -17.37
CA VAL A 63 -11.75 -2.63 -18.19
C VAL A 63 -12.63 -3.53 -17.32
N ALA A 64 -12.15 -3.98 -16.15
CA ALA A 64 -12.94 -4.79 -15.22
C ALA A 64 -14.25 -4.09 -14.79
N ARG A 65 -14.19 -2.78 -14.53
CA ARG A 65 -15.38 -1.98 -14.17
C ARG A 65 -16.36 -1.83 -15.33
N TYR A 66 -15.88 -1.57 -16.54
CA TYR A 66 -16.72 -1.41 -17.73
C TYR A 66 -17.38 -2.71 -18.15
N THR A 67 -16.63 -3.81 -18.12
CA THR A 67 -17.13 -5.14 -18.51
C THR A 67 -17.87 -5.87 -17.38
N LYS A 68 -17.85 -5.30 -16.16
CA LYS A 68 -18.37 -5.96 -14.93
C LYS A 68 -17.76 -7.32 -14.65
N GLN A 69 -16.55 -7.57 -15.13
CA GLN A 69 -15.81 -8.82 -14.95
C GLN A 69 -14.88 -8.70 -13.74
N PHE A 70 -15.45 -8.83 -12.55
CA PHE A 70 -14.67 -8.86 -11.31
C PHE A 70 -14.41 -10.30 -10.90
N SER A 71 -13.16 -10.63 -10.63
CA SER A 71 -12.78 -11.92 -10.05
C SER A 71 -11.87 -11.72 -8.83
N ARG A 72 -12.07 -12.57 -7.81
CA ARG A 72 -11.18 -12.59 -6.63
C ARG A 72 -9.75 -12.94 -7.04
N PHE A 73 -9.60 -13.84 -8.01
CA PHE A 73 -8.31 -14.22 -8.58
C PHE A 73 -7.64 -13.02 -9.29
N GLY A 74 -8.39 -12.24 -10.09
CA GLY A 74 -7.84 -11.07 -10.78
C GLY A 74 -7.34 -10.01 -9.80
N ALA A 75 -8.10 -9.71 -8.75
CA ALA A 75 -7.68 -8.77 -7.71
C ALA A 75 -6.44 -9.24 -6.94
N TRP A 76 -6.31 -10.54 -6.67
CA TRP A 76 -5.13 -11.13 -6.07
C TRP A 76 -3.92 -11.07 -7.01
N LEU A 77 -4.12 -11.41 -8.28
CA LEU A 77 -3.07 -11.38 -9.31
C LEU A 77 -2.51 -9.97 -9.49
N ASP A 78 -3.39 -8.96 -9.58
CA ASP A 78 -3.03 -7.54 -9.67
C ASP A 78 -2.19 -7.11 -8.46
N ALA A 79 -2.68 -7.36 -7.25
CA ALA A 79 -1.98 -7.00 -6.02
C ALA A 79 -0.60 -7.69 -5.89
N LEU A 80 -0.47 -8.94 -6.34
CA LEU A 80 0.79 -9.69 -6.33
C LEU A 80 1.75 -9.13 -7.38
N SER A 81 1.27 -8.96 -8.62
CA SER A 81 2.08 -8.47 -9.74
C SER A 81 2.69 -7.10 -9.45
N ASP A 82 1.93 -6.21 -8.82
CA ASP A 82 2.40 -4.89 -8.39
C ASP A 82 3.60 -4.97 -7.43
N ARG A 83 3.55 -5.90 -6.47
CA ARG A 83 4.65 -6.08 -5.51
C ARG A 83 5.89 -6.65 -6.20
N VAL A 84 5.70 -7.68 -7.01
CA VAL A 84 6.80 -8.31 -7.74
C VAL A 84 7.50 -7.29 -8.66
N LYS A 85 6.74 -6.51 -9.43
CA LYS A 85 7.29 -5.45 -10.30
C LYS A 85 8.11 -4.42 -9.51
N GLU A 86 7.59 -3.96 -8.37
CA GLU A 86 8.29 -3.01 -7.49
C GLU A 86 9.62 -3.58 -6.98
N PHE A 87 9.61 -4.84 -6.51
CA PHE A 87 10.81 -5.49 -6.00
C PHE A 87 11.84 -5.76 -7.09
N MET A 88 11.38 -6.16 -8.27
CA MET A 88 12.26 -6.35 -9.43
C MET A 88 12.88 -5.04 -9.90
N ALA A 89 12.15 -3.92 -9.89
CA ALA A 89 12.70 -2.61 -10.21
C ALA A 89 13.78 -2.17 -9.21
N ILE A 90 13.54 -2.37 -7.88
CA ILE A 90 14.54 -2.13 -6.82
C ILE A 90 15.78 -3.02 -7.04
N GLY A 91 15.58 -4.31 -7.33
CA GLY A 91 16.66 -5.25 -7.63
C GLY A 91 17.45 -4.86 -8.87
N GLY A 92 16.77 -4.44 -9.95
CA GLY A 92 17.40 -3.96 -11.16
C GLY A 92 18.29 -2.73 -10.94
N LEU A 93 17.79 -1.76 -10.13
CA LEU A 93 18.60 -0.60 -9.73
C LEU A 93 19.82 -1.02 -8.90
N ALA A 94 19.66 -1.95 -7.97
CA ALA A 94 20.80 -2.42 -7.18
C ALA A 94 21.84 -3.13 -8.06
N TYR A 95 21.38 -3.98 -8.98
CA TYR A 95 22.25 -4.70 -9.90
C TYR A 95 23.08 -3.75 -10.79
N SER A 96 22.49 -2.65 -11.26
CA SER A 96 23.16 -1.70 -12.16
C SER A 96 24.40 -1.02 -11.58
N VAL A 97 24.54 -0.98 -10.25
CA VAL A 97 25.67 -0.31 -9.55
C VAL A 97 26.36 -1.22 -8.52
N GLN A 98 26.14 -2.53 -8.59
CA GLN A 98 26.67 -3.48 -7.60
C GLN A 98 28.19 -3.50 -7.53
N ASP A 99 28.88 -3.28 -8.65
CA ASP A 99 30.33 -3.27 -8.71
C ASP A 99 30.94 -1.97 -8.17
N SER A 100 30.16 -0.89 -8.18
CA SER A 100 30.59 0.43 -7.70
C SER A 100 30.28 0.67 -6.24
N VAL A 101 29.23 0.04 -5.69
CA VAL A 101 28.71 0.30 -4.34
C VAL A 101 28.56 -1.01 -3.57
N LYS A 102 29.53 -1.34 -2.73
CA LYS A 102 29.59 -2.61 -1.97
C LYS A 102 28.35 -2.90 -1.11
N SER A 103 27.68 -1.86 -0.58
CA SER A 103 26.51 -2.00 0.29
C SER A 103 25.17 -1.90 -0.42
N ILE A 104 25.13 -1.86 -1.76
CA ILE A 104 23.91 -1.58 -2.52
C ILE A 104 22.81 -2.64 -2.28
N TRP A 105 23.19 -3.91 -2.16
CA TRP A 105 22.24 -4.98 -1.86
C TRP A 105 21.62 -4.87 -0.47
N ALA A 106 22.37 -4.36 0.52
CA ALA A 106 21.82 -4.06 1.83
C ALA A 106 20.79 -2.93 1.75
N LEU A 107 21.06 -1.87 0.99
CA LEU A 107 20.11 -0.79 0.75
C LEU A 107 18.86 -1.30 0.03
N ALA A 108 19.01 -2.10 -1.01
CA ALA A 108 17.87 -2.70 -1.73
C ALA A 108 17.02 -3.58 -0.81
N THR A 109 17.65 -4.41 0.01
CA THR A 109 16.96 -5.26 0.99
C THR A 109 16.19 -4.43 2.01
N ILE A 110 16.80 -3.39 2.59
CA ILE A 110 16.12 -2.48 3.53
C ILE A 110 14.92 -1.80 2.84
N ALA A 111 15.08 -1.32 1.60
CA ALA A 111 13.99 -0.72 0.85
C ALA A 111 12.82 -1.70 0.66
N VAL A 112 13.10 -2.95 0.26
CA VAL A 112 12.09 -4.01 0.08
C VAL A 112 11.40 -4.33 1.42
N ILE A 113 12.14 -4.48 2.52
CA ILE A 113 11.59 -4.75 3.85
C ILE A 113 10.62 -3.64 4.26
N ILE A 114 11.02 -2.36 4.15
CA ILE A 114 10.17 -1.23 4.52
C ILE A 114 8.87 -1.23 3.70
N GLN A 115 8.95 -1.47 2.39
CA GLN A 115 7.77 -1.51 1.52
C GLN A 115 6.87 -2.71 1.85
N THR A 116 7.45 -3.87 2.12
CA THR A 116 6.72 -5.09 2.51
C THR A 116 5.98 -4.88 3.83
N VAL A 117 6.67 -4.40 4.87
CA VAL A 117 6.06 -4.11 6.19
C VAL A 117 4.93 -3.09 6.07
N LYS A 118 5.13 -2.04 5.26
CA LYS A 118 4.08 -1.05 4.99
C LYS A 118 2.86 -1.72 4.35
N HIS A 119 3.06 -2.52 3.32
CA HIS A 119 1.99 -3.18 2.59
C HIS A 119 1.20 -4.18 3.47
N ILE A 120 1.89 -5.06 4.18
CA ILE A 120 1.28 -6.01 5.11
C ILE A 120 0.46 -5.27 6.18
N SER A 121 1.03 -4.19 6.73
CA SER A 121 0.32 -3.37 7.71
C SER A 121 -0.92 -2.69 7.15
N ASP A 122 -0.88 -2.22 5.89
CA ASP A 122 -2.03 -1.60 5.24
C ASP A 122 -3.14 -2.62 5.01
N TYR A 123 -2.79 -3.80 4.53
CA TYR A 123 -3.72 -4.90 4.29
C TYR A 123 -4.40 -5.37 5.58
N ASN A 124 -3.61 -5.70 6.61
CA ASN A 124 -4.13 -6.18 7.89
C ASN A 124 -5.02 -5.14 8.59
N PHE A 125 -4.62 -3.86 8.57
CA PHE A 125 -5.46 -2.81 9.15
C PHE A 125 -6.81 -2.66 8.44
N THR A 126 -6.83 -2.80 7.12
CA THR A 126 -8.06 -2.74 6.33
C THR A 126 -8.95 -3.95 6.63
N ALA A 127 -8.38 -5.16 6.69
CA ALA A 127 -9.11 -6.38 7.02
C ALA A 127 -9.74 -6.33 8.42
N VAL A 128 -9.00 -5.85 9.43
CA VAL A 128 -9.52 -5.66 10.80
C VAL A 128 -10.64 -4.62 10.81
N ARG A 129 -10.47 -3.51 10.12
CA ARG A 129 -11.48 -2.46 10.05
C ARG A 129 -12.77 -2.97 9.40
N GLU A 130 -12.68 -3.67 8.29
CA GLU A 130 -13.85 -4.25 7.61
C GLU A 130 -14.59 -5.26 8.49
N SER A 131 -13.85 -6.10 9.21
CA SER A 131 -14.45 -7.05 10.16
C SER A 131 -15.20 -6.36 11.32
N LEU A 132 -14.76 -5.19 11.75
CA LEU A 132 -15.43 -4.39 12.78
C LEU A 132 -16.66 -3.67 12.21
N GLU A 133 -16.58 -3.11 10.99
CA GLU A 133 -17.70 -2.41 10.35
C GLU A 133 -18.87 -3.36 10.08
N VAL A 134 -18.62 -4.59 9.63
CA VAL A 134 -19.65 -5.63 9.41
C VAL A 134 -20.40 -5.99 10.71
N LYS A 135 -19.73 -5.92 11.86
CA LYS A 135 -20.36 -6.21 13.17
C LYS A 135 -21.20 -5.06 13.74
N ILE A 136 -20.96 -3.84 13.31
CA ILE A 136 -21.61 -2.63 13.85
C ILE A 136 -22.83 -2.22 13.01
N GLU A 137 -22.95 -2.65 11.76
CA GLU A 137 -24.05 -2.24 10.85
C GLU A 137 -25.49 -2.57 11.34
N PRO A 138 -25.79 -3.64 12.10
CA PRO A 138 -27.15 -3.91 12.54
C PRO A 138 -27.73 -2.88 13.51
N ILE A 139 -26.90 -2.08 14.18
CA ILE A 139 -27.33 -1.24 15.31
C ILE A 139 -27.50 0.25 14.92
N SER A 140 -26.94 0.73 13.82
CA SER A 140 -26.78 2.17 13.57
C SER A 140 -27.47 2.75 12.34
N LEU A 141 -28.50 2.12 11.81
CA LEU A 141 -29.27 2.67 10.67
C LEU A 141 -30.01 3.99 11.00
N SER A 142 -30.09 4.36 12.29
CA SER A 142 -30.79 5.58 12.75
C SER A 142 -29.88 6.82 12.87
N GLN A 143 -28.54 6.68 12.85
CA GLN A 143 -27.63 7.82 13.07
C GLN A 143 -26.79 8.22 11.85
N LYS A 144 -27.18 7.82 10.64
CA LYS A 144 -26.39 8.07 9.40
C LYS A 144 -26.47 9.49 8.86
N THR A 145 -27.20 10.40 9.46
CA THR A 145 -27.41 11.78 8.94
C THR A 145 -26.27 12.76 9.28
N ASP A 146 -25.49 12.53 10.34
CA ASP A 146 -24.49 13.50 10.79
C ASP A 146 -23.09 13.30 10.18
N GLY A 147 -22.79 12.12 9.65
CA GLY A 147 -21.47 11.82 9.07
C GLY A 147 -21.18 12.52 7.73
N LEU A 148 -22.21 12.96 7.01
CA LEU A 148 -22.09 13.65 5.73
C LEU A 148 -21.61 15.10 5.87
N THR A 149 -21.94 15.75 6.99
CA THR A 149 -21.57 17.15 7.27
C THR A 149 -20.08 17.26 7.59
N THR A 150 -19.53 16.31 8.35
CA THR A 150 -18.12 16.31 8.75
C THR A 150 -17.18 16.01 7.58
N ARG A 151 -17.59 15.19 6.62
CA ARG A 151 -16.82 14.93 5.38
C ARG A 151 -16.72 16.17 4.47
N LYS A 152 -17.72 17.04 4.45
CA LYS A 152 -17.70 18.30 3.68
C LYS A 152 -16.77 19.36 4.28
N LEU A 153 -16.61 19.39 5.60
CA LEU A 153 -15.77 20.38 6.30
C LEU A 153 -14.26 20.10 6.14
N ILE A 154 -13.85 18.83 5.99
CA ILE A 154 -12.44 18.44 5.81
C ILE A 154 -11.91 18.78 4.39
N LYS A 155 -12.79 19.09 3.45
CA LYS A 155 -12.43 19.44 2.05
C LYS A 155 -11.77 20.84 1.92
N LYS A 156 -11.61 21.61 2.99
CA LYS A 156 -11.34 23.04 2.94
C LYS A 156 -9.87 23.48 3.08
N SER A 157 -8.89 22.59 3.20
CA SER A 157 -7.48 23.02 3.15
C SER A 157 -6.69 22.18 2.15
N GLY A 158 -6.52 22.70 0.94
CA GLY A 158 -5.75 22.05 -0.12
C GLY A 158 -4.35 21.64 0.33
N LEU A 159 -3.67 22.43 1.14
CA LEU A 159 -2.31 22.17 1.62
C LEU A 159 -2.25 20.97 2.58
N THR A 160 -3.17 20.86 3.54
CA THR A 160 -3.21 19.71 4.48
C THR A 160 -3.63 18.41 3.80
N TYR A 161 -4.42 18.47 2.74
CA TYR A 161 -4.75 17.31 1.91
C TYR A 161 -3.52 16.81 1.15
N TRP A 162 -2.79 17.71 0.51
CA TRP A 162 -1.60 17.37 -0.26
C TRP A 162 -0.45 16.86 0.63
N SER A 163 -0.21 17.51 1.78
CA SER A 163 0.81 17.05 2.72
C SER A 163 0.54 15.64 3.24
N LYS A 164 -0.71 15.34 3.61
CA LYS A 164 -1.10 13.98 4.02
C LYS A 164 -0.92 12.96 2.91
N LYS A 165 -1.21 13.32 1.66
CA LYS A 165 -1.06 12.44 0.51
C LYS A 165 0.41 12.14 0.22
N VAL A 166 1.28 13.14 0.27
CA VAL A 166 2.73 12.97 0.08
C VAL A 166 3.33 12.10 1.20
N ILE A 167 2.95 12.35 2.45
CA ILE A 167 3.44 11.58 3.61
C ILE A 167 2.96 10.12 3.54
N TYR A 168 1.74 9.86 3.05
CA TYR A 168 1.23 8.49 2.88
C TYR A 168 2.03 7.68 1.85
N PHE A 169 2.65 8.33 0.88
CA PHE A 169 3.54 7.76 -0.12
C PHE A 169 2.95 6.52 -0.82
N PRO A 170 1.85 6.68 -1.58
CA PRO A 170 1.19 5.58 -2.29
C PRO A 170 2.04 5.00 -3.42
N ILE A 171 1.62 3.88 -3.98
CA ILE A 171 2.37 3.11 -4.97
C ILE A 171 2.74 3.93 -6.22
N ALA A 172 1.82 4.74 -6.72
CA ALA A 172 2.07 5.57 -7.92
C ALA A 172 3.18 6.60 -7.69
N GLU A 173 3.25 7.18 -6.49
CA GLU A 173 4.29 8.14 -6.11
C GLU A 173 5.65 7.45 -5.90
N ARG A 174 5.66 6.21 -5.40
CA ARG A 174 6.88 5.40 -5.30
C ARG A 174 7.43 5.05 -6.68
N TRP A 175 6.59 4.59 -7.59
CA TRP A 175 7.02 4.26 -8.95
C TRP A 175 7.48 5.49 -9.72
N LEU A 176 6.85 6.63 -9.49
CA LEU A 176 7.33 7.90 -10.02
C LEU A 176 8.70 8.26 -9.44
N LEU A 177 8.91 8.08 -8.14
CA LEU A 177 10.20 8.31 -7.50
C LEU A 177 11.28 7.37 -8.06
N ILE A 178 10.99 6.07 -8.23
CA ILE A 178 11.91 5.12 -8.84
C ILE A 178 12.29 5.58 -10.25
N SER A 179 11.29 5.96 -11.07
CA SER A 179 11.53 6.38 -12.47
C SER A 179 12.32 7.67 -12.56
N VAL A 180 11.85 8.73 -11.90
CA VAL A 180 12.48 10.05 -11.97
C VAL A 180 13.81 10.06 -11.21
N GLY A 181 13.84 9.41 -10.05
CA GLY A 181 15.02 9.33 -9.20
C GLY A 181 16.17 8.61 -9.92
N ALA A 182 15.90 7.47 -10.57
CA ALA A 182 16.91 6.70 -11.30
C ALA A 182 17.53 7.53 -12.44
N VAL A 183 16.71 8.29 -13.16
CA VAL A 183 17.18 9.13 -14.29
C VAL A 183 17.92 10.38 -13.79
N ALA A 184 17.42 11.04 -12.74
CA ALA A 184 17.96 12.33 -12.31
C ALA A 184 19.15 12.20 -11.33
N PHE A 185 19.13 11.20 -10.45
CA PHE A 185 20.07 11.07 -9.33
C PHE A 185 20.83 9.74 -9.30
N GLY A 186 20.50 8.82 -10.21
CA GLY A 186 21.09 7.48 -10.26
C GLY A 186 20.51 6.51 -9.23
N ALA A 187 20.91 5.23 -9.36
CA ALA A 187 20.31 4.13 -8.60
C ALA A 187 20.52 4.22 -7.09
N GLN A 188 21.74 4.52 -6.62
CA GLN A 188 22.05 4.59 -5.19
C GLN A 188 21.23 5.66 -4.46
N SER A 189 21.20 6.88 -5.00
CA SER A 189 20.46 8.00 -4.40
C SER A 189 18.96 7.73 -4.41
N THR A 190 18.44 7.07 -5.43
CA THR A 190 17.05 6.66 -5.53
C THR A 190 16.69 5.67 -4.43
N LEU A 191 17.51 4.65 -4.17
CA LEU A 191 17.28 3.67 -3.12
C LEU A 191 17.32 4.31 -1.73
N ILE A 192 18.29 5.20 -1.46
CA ILE A 192 18.36 5.94 -0.20
C ILE A 192 17.10 6.79 0.01
N THR A 193 16.68 7.53 -1.01
CA THR A 193 15.47 8.36 -0.94
C THR A 193 14.22 7.51 -0.70
N LEU A 194 14.14 6.34 -1.33
CA LEU A 194 13.05 5.38 -1.16
C LEU A 194 12.98 4.84 0.28
N ILE A 195 14.14 4.54 0.88
CA ILE A 195 14.25 4.12 2.28
C ILE A 195 13.77 5.24 3.22
N VAL A 196 14.30 6.46 3.05
CA VAL A 196 13.97 7.60 3.92
C VAL A 196 12.49 7.92 3.85
N LEU A 197 11.93 8.11 2.65
CA LEU A 197 10.52 8.43 2.47
C LEU A 197 9.61 7.26 2.87
N GLY A 198 10.04 6.02 2.60
CA GLY A 198 9.33 4.82 3.03
C GLY A 198 9.25 4.70 4.55
N PHE A 199 10.36 4.93 5.25
CA PHE A 199 10.42 4.91 6.71
C PHE A 199 9.57 6.02 7.35
N LEU A 200 9.67 7.25 6.83
CA LEU A 200 8.83 8.36 7.30
C LEU A 200 7.34 8.08 7.10
N SER A 201 6.99 7.54 5.94
CA SER A 201 5.61 7.14 5.64
C SER A 201 5.11 6.03 6.56
N LEU A 202 5.93 4.99 6.78
CA LEU A 202 5.60 3.89 7.67
C LEU A 202 5.37 4.39 9.11
N SER A 203 6.29 5.20 9.64
CA SER A 203 6.20 5.75 10.99
C SER A 203 4.95 6.62 11.16
N TYR A 204 4.65 7.51 10.22
CA TYR A 204 3.46 8.34 10.25
C TYR A 204 2.17 7.53 10.23
N VAL A 205 2.09 6.53 9.34
CA VAL A 205 0.90 5.69 9.19
C VAL A 205 0.70 4.82 10.44
N LYS A 206 1.78 4.23 10.97
CA LYS A 206 1.72 3.41 12.19
C LYS A 206 1.27 4.21 13.40
N LEU A 207 1.86 5.39 13.61
CA LEU A 207 1.45 6.28 14.70
C LEU A 207 -0.02 6.66 14.60
N GLY A 208 -0.49 7.03 13.40
CA GLY A 208 -1.90 7.36 13.19
C GLY A 208 -2.86 6.17 13.40
N ARG A 209 -2.41 4.94 13.21
CA ARG A 209 -3.20 3.72 13.48
C ARG A 209 -3.24 3.40 14.96
N VAL A 210 -2.10 3.45 15.63
CA VAL A 210 -2.03 3.26 17.09
C VAL A 210 -2.96 4.24 17.78
N LEU A 211 -2.91 5.53 17.46
CA LEU A 211 -3.80 6.54 18.05
C LEU A 211 -5.29 6.28 17.77
N ARG A 212 -5.62 5.70 16.63
CA ARG A 212 -7.02 5.33 16.32
C ARG A 212 -7.46 4.07 17.04
N SER A 213 -6.59 3.07 17.18
CA SER A 213 -6.91 1.82 17.89
C SER A 213 -7.21 2.07 19.38
N TYR A 214 -6.55 3.02 20.01
CA TYR A 214 -6.89 3.45 21.37
C TYR A 214 -8.33 3.99 21.45
N LYS A 215 -8.73 4.85 20.51
CA LYS A 215 -10.12 5.37 20.46
C LYS A 215 -11.17 4.28 20.19
N TRP A 216 -10.83 3.24 19.45
CA TRP A 216 -11.72 2.10 19.25
C TRP A 216 -11.91 1.29 20.53
N GLY A 217 -10.85 1.09 21.31
CA GLY A 217 -10.92 0.40 22.59
C GLY A 217 -11.85 1.08 23.58
N ASP A 218 -11.85 2.40 23.63
CA ASP A 218 -12.73 3.17 24.52
C ASP A 218 -14.21 3.10 24.07
N ASN A 219 -14.46 3.16 22.77
CA ASN A 219 -15.82 3.04 22.24
C ASN A 219 -16.41 1.64 22.43
N ILE A 220 -15.59 0.59 22.37
CA ILE A 220 -16.02 -0.79 22.60
C ILE A 220 -16.32 -1.02 24.09
N LYS A 221 -15.57 -0.43 25.01
CA LYS A 221 -15.83 -0.49 26.45
C LYS A 221 -17.12 0.21 26.84
N ASN A 222 -17.48 1.28 26.16
CA ASN A 222 -18.70 2.05 26.44
C ASN A 222 -19.95 1.45 25.78
N SER A 223 -19.80 0.55 24.82
CA SER A 223 -20.89 -0.28 24.33
C SER A 223 -20.92 -1.55 25.17
N ASN A 224 -22.03 -1.85 25.84
CA ASN A 224 -22.27 -3.10 26.60
C ASN A 224 -22.20 -4.36 25.70
N PHE A 225 -21.43 -4.31 24.63
CA PHE A 225 -21.29 -5.29 23.58
C PHE A 225 -20.39 -6.46 23.97
N ILE A 226 -19.57 -6.29 25.03
CA ILE A 226 -18.59 -7.29 25.48
C ILE A 226 -19.27 -8.44 26.21
N ASP A 227 -20.43 -8.20 26.86
CA ASP A 227 -21.11 -9.21 27.68
C ASP A 227 -21.94 -10.22 26.85
N GLN A 228 -22.24 -9.95 25.60
CA GLN A 228 -23.10 -10.82 24.79
C GLN A 228 -22.37 -11.80 23.86
N GLN A 229 -21.05 -11.72 23.71
CA GLN A 229 -20.29 -12.57 22.77
C GLN A 229 -19.01 -13.16 23.38
N GLY A 230 -19.18 -13.94 24.45
CA GLY A 230 -18.11 -14.75 25.02
C GLY A 230 -17.54 -15.85 24.08
N ASP A 231 -18.04 -15.96 22.85
CA ASP A 231 -17.79 -17.11 21.97
C ASP A 231 -17.18 -16.78 20.58
N LEU A 232 -16.65 -15.59 20.38
CA LEU A 232 -15.85 -15.36 19.19
C LEU A 232 -14.43 -15.82 19.46
N GLY A 233 -14.07 -17.00 18.94
CA GLY A 233 -12.79 -17.68 19.08
C GLY A 233 -11.58 -16.93 18.53
N PHE A 234 -11.77 -15.78 17.95
CA PHE A 234 -10.80 -14.71 17.84
C PHE A 234 -11.06 -13.80 19.04
N ASN A 235 -10.75 -14.34 20.23
CA ASN A 235 -10.67 -13.52 21.41
C ASN A 235 -9.90 -12.28 21.01
N LEU A 236 -10.60 -11.13 21.02
CA LEU A 236 -9.99 -9.82 21.02
C LEU A 236 -9.17 -9.71 22.32
N ARG A 237 -8.19 -10.58 22.47
CA ARG A 237 -7.14 -10.50 23.50
C ARG A 237 -6.41 -9.17 23.43
N PHE A 238 -6.65 -8.40 22.37
CA PHE A 238 -6.26 -6.99 22.29
C PHE A 238 -7.00 -6.07 23.27
N SER A 239 -8.24 -6.39 23.67
CA SER A 239 -8.91 -5.62 24.72
C SER A 239 -8.42 -6.00 26.12
N ASN A 240 -7.91 -7.22 26.29
CA ASN A 240 -7.26 -7.69 27.52
C ASN A 240 -5.74 -7.45 27.54
N PHE A 241 -5.21 -6.67 26.63
CA PHE A 241 -3.89 -6.07 26.77
C PHE A 241 -3.96 -4.96 27.86
N ARG A 242 -4.44 -5.35 29.02
CA ARG A 242 -4.06 -4.71 30.25
C ARG A 242 -2.54 -4.92 30.33
N PHE A 243 -1.80 -3.86 30.19
CA PHE A 243 -0.39 -3.80 30.54
C PHE A 243 -0.16 -4.25 31.98
N GLY A 244 -0.28 -5.54 32.20
CA GLY A 244 0.22 -6.14 33.43
C GLY A 244 1.74 -6.19 33.32
N TRP A 245 2.43 -5.48 34.14
CA TRP A 245 3.88 -5.30 34.20
C TRP A 245 4.67 -6.57 34.58
N SER A 246 4.17 -7.78 34.36
CA SER A 246 4.81 -9.02 34.88
C SER A 246 5.69 -9.78 33.89
N TYR A 247 5.85 -9.33 32.65
CA TYR A 247 6.85 -9.89 31.70
C TYR A 247 7.87 -8.83 31.33
N SER A 248 9.11 -9.23 31.08
CA SER A 248 10.21 -8.32 30.83
C SER A 248 9.85 -7.32 29.72
N SER A 249 10.11 -6.06 29.95
CA SER A 249 9.80 -4.93 29.04
C SER A 249 10.35 -5.14 27.62
N LEU A 250 11.42 -5.94 27.50
CA LEU A 250 12.05 -6.27 26.22
C LEU A 250 11.17 -7.24 25.39
N PHE A 251 10.56 -8.25 26.01
CA PHE A 251 9.68 -9.20 25.30
C PHE A 251 8.43 -8.51 24.77
N ARG A 252 7.92 -7.53 25.50
CA ARG A 252 6.75 -6.72 25.08
C ARG A 252 7.10 -5.73 24.00
N LEU A 253 8.32 -5.19 24.02
CA LEU A 253 8.79 -4.35 22.91
C LEU A 253 8.90 -5.16 21.61
N ILE A 254 9.38 -6.40 21.71
CA ILE A 254 9.47 -7.33 20.58
C ILE A 254 8.08 -7.76 20.13
N GLU A 255 7.17 -8.12 21.03
CA GLU A 255 5.78 -8.42 20.70
C GLU A 255 5.08 -7.19 20.09
N PHE A 256 5.28 -6.01 20.65
CA PHE A 256 4.73 -4.76 20.11
C PHE A 256 5.26 -4.47 18.69
N VAL A 257 6.55 -4.67 18.47
CA VAL A 257 7.18 -4.52 17.15
C VAL A 257 6.67 -5.59 16.18
N LEU A 258 6.57 -6.85 16.60
CA LEU A 258 6.04 -7.94 15.77
C LEU A 258 4.55 -7.74 15.46
N ILE A 259 3.73 -7.41 16.44
CA ILE A 259 2.29 -7.15 16.24
C ILE A 259 2.06 -5.86 15.44
N SER A 260 2.94 -4.88 15.57
CA SER A 260 2.88 -3.68 14.73
C SER A 260 3.45 -3.91 13.32
N ALA A 261 4.17 -5.01 13.10
CA ALA A 261 4.67 -5.45 11.80
C ALA A 261 3.66 -6.36 11.07
N ILE A 262 2.80 -7.05 11.81
CA ILE A 262 1.62 -7.79 11.33
C ILE A 262 0.44 -6.81 11.21
#